data_d368b28aeedb9c8d6a500c9d4a41c326
#
_entry.id   d368b28aeedb9c8d6a500c9d4a41c326
#
_cell.length_a   1.000
_cell.length_b   1.000
_cell.length_c   1.000
_cell.angle_alpha   90.00
_cell.angle_beta   90.00
_cell.angle_gamma   90.00
#
_symmetry.space_group_name_H-M   'P 1'
#
loop_
_entity.id
_entity.type
_entity.pdbx_description
1 polymer ?
#
loop_
_entity_poly.entity_id
_entity_poly.type
_entity_poly.pdbx_seq_one_letter_code
_entity_poly.pdbx_strand_id
1 'polypeptide(L)'
;MTEHLSDRVTALAALTFSDWLLRGADDSICSSLTAMMQTLSEGPQTVAKAACQAAHVLQKSSIEEQSRCWTRAFCVGEGSVTPHQSVAVTGLVMQEPRDEVLQVMSDFGLAPEAALHEPADHLGVLLAFWARLLAAPGHADAAVSFAEKHLSWVPWVRAELEAKQPDNDVAMTLVTLLETVIDDFLRKHVRVTA
;
A
#
# COMPACT_ATOMS: atom_id res chain seq x y z
N MET A 1 -16.63 16.45 -9.84
CA MET A 1 -15.93 15.39 -9.07
C MET A 1 -15.63 14.27 -10.05
N THR A 2 -14.38 13.82 -10.11
CA THR A 2 -13.99 12.65 -10.91
C THR A 2 -14.58 11.39 -10.30
N GLU A 3 -15.03 10.44 -11.15
CA GLU A 3 -15.61 9.18 -10.68
C GLU A 3 -14.54 8.25 -10.08
N HIS A 4 -13.31 8.30 -10.61
CA HIS A 4 -12.14 7.50 -10.16
C HIS A 4 -10.84 8.31 -10.18
N LEU A 5 -9.83 7.84 -9.46
CA LEU A 5 -8.47 8.37 -9.53
C LEU A 5 -7.85 8.14 -10.92
N SER A 6 -6.98 9.04 -11.36
CA SER A 6 -6.12 8.78 -12.51
C SER A 6 -5.00 7.78 -12.13
N ASP A 7 -4.51 7.01 -13.11
CA ASP A 7 -3.42 6.04 -12.88
C ASP A 7 -2.15 6.72 -12.34
N ARG A 8 -1.90 7.96 -12.74
CA ARG A 8 -0.79 8.77 -12.22
C ARG A 8 -0.93 9.09 -10.73
N VAL A 9 -2.13 9.43 -10.27
CA VAL A 9 -2.40 9.70 -8.84
C VAL A 9 -2.33 8.41 -8.05
N THR A 10 -2.87 7.31 -8.60
CA THR A 10 -2.77 5.98 -8.00
C THR A 10 -1.30 5.53 -7.87
N ALA A 11 -0.47 5.74 -8.91
CA ALA A 11 0.96 5.44 -8.86
C ALA A 11 1.70 6.25 -7.79
N LEU A 12 1.39 7.55 -7.67
CA LEU A 12 1.96 8.40 -6.63
C LEU A 12 1.59 7.90 -5.22
N ALA A 13 0.33 7.56 -5.02
CA ALA A 13 -0.12 7.00 -3.74
C ALA A 13 0.59 5.68 -3.43
N ALA A 14 0.69 4.77 -4.40
CA ALA A 14 1.38 3.49 -4.25
C ALA A 14 2.86 3.66 -3.86
N LEU A 15 3.59 4.60 -4.49
CA LEU A 15 4.99 4.90 -4.14
C LEU A 15 5.10 5.47 -2.72
N THR A 16 4.23 6.39 -2.34
CA THR A 16 4.25 6.99 -0.99
C THR A 16 3.97 5.95 0.10
N PHE A 17 3.00 5.06 -0.13
CA PHE A 17 2.74 3.94 0.78
C PHE A 17 3.89 2.91 0.80
N SER A 18 4.53 2.66 -0.36
CA SER A 18 5.72 1.82 -0.44
C SER A 18 6.83 2.35 0.46
N ASP A 19 7.17 3.64 0.34
CA ASP A 19 8.20 4.28 1.16
C ASP A 19 7.85 4.21 2.65
N TRP A 20 6.60 4.49 3.02
CA TRP A 20 6.14 4.38 4.40
C TRP A 20 6.26 2.95 4.94
N LEU A 21 5.84 1.93 4.20
CA LEU A 21 5.90 0.53 4.63
C LEU A 21 7.33 0.01 4.77
N LEU A 22 8.25 0.44 3.90
CA LEU A 22 9.63 -0.04 3.86
C LEU A 22 10.56 0.72 4.81
N ARG A 23 10.27 1.99 5.12
CA ARG A 23 11.20 2.88 5.82
C ARG A 23 10.65 3.49 7.10
N GLY A 24 9.35 3.39 7.33
CA GLY A 24 8.70 3.99 8.49
C GLY A 24 8.33 5.45 8.31
N ALA A 25 8.23 6.18 9.42
CA ALA A 25 7.86 7.59 9.44
C ALA A 25 9.09 8.43 9.84
N ASP A 26 9.57 9.24 8.90
CA ASP A 26 10.52 10.33 9.09
C ASP A 26 9.93 11.64 8.54
N ASP A 27 10.65 12.77 8.68
CA ASP A 27 10.20 14.08 8.19
C ASP A 27 9.84 14.08 6.70
N SER A 28 10.64 13.40 5.87
CA SER A 28 10.44 13.31 4.42
C SER A 28 9.20 12.49 4.07
N ILE A 29 9.05 11.33 4.71
CA ILE A 29 7.90 10.42 4.48
C ILE A 29 6.62 11.06 4.99
N CYS A 30 6.63 11.69 6.17
CA CYS A 30 5.47 12.41 6.71
C CYS A 30 5.04 13.58 5.81
N SER A 31 6.01 14.31 5.23
CA SER A 31 5.74 15.37 4.25
C SER A 31 5.11 14.80 2.97
N SER A 32 5.63 13.67 2.47
CA SER A 32 5.11 12.98 1.28
C SER A 32 3.70 12.44 1.52
N LEU A 33 3.43 11.84 2.69
CA LEU A 33 2.10 11.38 3.10
C LEU A 33 1.11 12.56 3.13
N THR A 34 1.52 13.70 3.68
CA THR A 34 0.67 14.90 3.76
C THR A 34 0.32 15.41 2.35
N ALA A 35 1.29 15.53 1.45
CA ALA A 35 1.08 15.97 0.07
C ALA A 35 0.19 14.98 -0.71
N MET A 36 0.40 13.68 -0.53
CA MET A 36 -0.44 12.64 -1.11
C MET A 36 -1.90 12.77 -0.65
N MET A 37 -2.14 12.92 0.65
CA MET A 37 -3.50 13.05 1.19
C MET A 37 -4.21 14.30 0.68
N GLN A 38 -3.50 15.43 0.51
CA GLN A 38 -4.04 16.62 -0.14
C GLN A 38 -4.51 16.32 -1.56
N THR A 39 -3.67 15.66 -2.36
CA THR A 39 -4.04 15.24 -3.73
C THR A 39 -5.24 14.30 -3.75
N LEU A 40 -5.27 13.30 -2.85
CA LEU A 40 -6.37 12.34 -2.76
C LEU A 40 -7.68 12.97 -2.26
N SER A 41 -7.62 14.05 -1.48
CA SER A 41 -8.82 14.76 -0.99
C SER A 41 -9.61 15.47 -2.11
N GLU A 42 -8.98 15.70 -3.27
CA GLU A 42 -9.61 16.23 -4.46
C GLU A 42 -10.21 15.16 -5.38
N GLY A 43 -10.03 13.90 -5.03
CA GLY A 43 -10.44 12.72 -5.80
C GLY A 43 -11.90 12.29 -5.58
N PRO A 44 -12.21 11.02 -5.91
CA PRO A 44 -13.51 10.41 -5.68
C PRO A 44 -13.95 10.50 -4.22
N GLN A 45 -15.25 10.62 -3.98
CA GLN A 45 -15.79 10.88 -2.64
C GLN A 45 -15.33 9.88 -1.58
N THR A 46 -15.26 8.59 -1.91
CA THR A 46 -14.81 7.53 -0.99
C THR A 46 -13.33 7.72 -0.62
N VAL A 47 -12.48 7.96 -1.62
CA VAL A 47 -11.04 8.21 -1.42
C VAL A 47 -10.81 9.51 -0.68
N ALA A 48 -11.50 10.59 -1.07
CA ALA A 48 -11.38 11.90 -0.42
C ALA A 48 -11.75 11.83 1.08
N LYS A 49 -12.83 11.11 1.42
CA LYS A 49 -13.22 10.91 2.83
C LYS A 49 -12.13 10.17 3.62
N ALA A 50 -11.58 9.08 3.07
CA ALA A 50 -10.51 8.31 3.71
C ALA A 50 -9.23 9.16 3.86
N ALA A 51 -8.87 9.93 2.83
CA ALA A 51 -7.71 10.83 2.86
C ALA A 51 -7.85 11.94 3.91
N CYS A 52 -9.03 12.57 4.01
CA CYS A 52 -9.30 13.57 5.05
C CYS A 52 -9.22 12.98 6.47
N GLN A 53 -9.72 11.76 6.66
CA GLN A 53 -9.64 11.07 7.94
C GLN A 53 -8.19 10.74 8.30
N ALA A 54 -7.39 10.25 7.35
CA ALA A 54 -5.96 9.99 7.52
C ALA A 54 -5.20 11.27 7.86
N ALA A 55 -5.43 12.35 7.12
CA ALA A 55 -4.81 13.65 7.39
C ALA A 55 -5.12 14.15 8.80
N HIS A 56 -6.36 14.00 9.27
CA HIS A 56 -6.75 14.41 10.61
C HIS A 56 -6.04 13.62 11.71
N VAL A 57 -5.86 12.31 11.55
CA VAL A 57 -5.12 11.47 12.50
C VAL A 57 -3.65 11.86 12.54
N LEU A 58 -3.01 12.00 11.35
CA LEU A 58 -1.58 12.35 11.28
C LEU A 58 -1.30 13.75 11.81
N GLN A 59 -2.17 14.72 11.58
CA GLN A 59 -2.01 16.10 12.13
C GLN A 59 -2.04 16.15 13.66
N LYS A 60 -2.67 15.18 14.32
CA LYS A 60 -2.73 15.08 15.78
C LYS A 60 -1.56 14.32 16.39
N SER A 61 -0.78 13.62 15.59
CA SER A 61 0.31 12.77 16.02
C SER A 61 1.66 13.42 15.69
N SER A 62 2.60 13.42 16.63
CA SER A 62 3.98 13.82 16.34
C SER A 62 4.66 12.80 15.44
N ILE A 63 5.77 13.19 14.79
CA ILE A 63 6.55 12.28 13.93
C ILE A 63 7.08 11.09 14.75
N GLU A 64 7.52 11.33 16.00
CA GLU A 64 7.96 10.27 16.89
C GLU A 64 6.83 9.30 17.24
N GLU A 65 5.61 9.79 17.38
CA GLU A 65 4.44 8.95 17.62
C GLU A 65 4.09 8.14 16.38
N GLN A 66 4.11 8.74 15.19
CA GLN A 66 3.89 8.05 13.91
C GLN A 66 4.96 6.96 13.70
N SER A 67 6.22 7.23 13.99
CA SER A 67 7.32 6.26 13.92
C SER A 67 7.14 5.11 14.90
N ARG A 68 6.72 5.38 16.14
CA ARG A 68 6.41 4.34 17.14
C ARG A 68 5.22 3.48 16.71
N CYS A 69 4.17 4.09 16.18
CA CYS A 69 3.00 3.40 15.66
C CYS A 69 3.38 2.46 14.50
N TRP A 70 4.20 2.91 13.58
CA TRP A 70 4.72 2.09 12.47
C TRP A 70 5.57 0.92 12.98
N THR A 71 6.53 1.19 13.88
CA THR A 71 7.40 0.16 14.47
C THR A 71 6.58 -0.92 15.18
N ARG A 72 5.59 -0.51 15.97
CA ARG A 72 4.68 -1.44 16.66
C ARG A 72 3.84 -2.23 15.67
N ALA A 73 3.39 -1.60 14.59
CA ALA A 73 2.56 -2.26 13.58
C ALA A 73 3.31 -3.35 12.82
N PHE A 74 4.55 -3.08 12.36
CA PHE A 74 5.18 -3.88 11.32
C PHE A 74 6.55 -4.47 11.69
N CYS A 75 7.21 -4.00 12.76
CA CYS A 75 8.60 -4.41 13.01
C CYS A 75 8.78 -5.29 14.23
N VAL A 76 8.28 -4.89 15.40
CA VAL A 76 8.65 -5.53 16.68
C VAL A 76 7.46 -5.66 17.62
N GLY A 77 7.51 -6.73 18.41
CA GLY A 77 6.60 -6.95 19.54
C GLY A 77 5.51 -7.96 19.26
N GLU A 78 4.91 -8.40 20.37
CA GLU A 78 3.73 -9.23 20.33
C GLU A 78 2.60 -8.45 19.66
N GLY A 79 1.96 -9.06 18.65
CA GLY A 79 0.89 -8.43 17.90
C GLY A 79 1.32 -7.61 16.69
N SER A 80 2.61 -7.60 16.29
CA SER A 80 3.02 -7.02 15.01
C SER A 80 2.39 -7.79 13.84
N VAL A 81 2.16 -7.09 12.73
CA VAL A 81 1.63 -7.66 11.49
C VAL A 81 2.76 -7.76 10.47
N THR A 82 2.95 -8.94 9.92
CA THR A 82 3.96 -9.19 8.89
C THR A 82 3.33 -8.93 7.51
N PRO A 83 3.60 -7.79 6.84
CA PRO A 83 2.88 -7.39 5.63
C PRO A 83 3.44 -8.07 4.38
N HIS A 84 3.37 -9.42 4.37
CA HIS A 84 3.82 -10.28 3.26
C HIS A 84 2.65 -11.08 2.70
N GLN A 85 2.53 -11.14 1.38
CA GLN A 85 1.48 -11.91 0.71
C GLN A 85 1.53 -13.39 1.11
N SER A 86 2.72 -13.98 1.18
CA SER A 86 2.90 -15.37 1.62
C SER A 86 2.29 -15.61 3.00
N VAL A 87 2.47 -14.69 3.95
CA VAL A 87 1.90 -14.82 5.30
C VAL A 87 0.39 -14.74 5.27
N ALA A 88 -0.17 -13.79 4.51
CA ALA A 88 -1.62 -13.64 4.39
C ALA A 88 -2.31 -14.88 3.78
N VAL A 89 -1.64 -15.54 2.82
CA VAL A 89 -2.20 -16.69 2.08
C VAL A 89 -1.93 -18.03 2.77
N THR A 90 -0.73 -18.20 3.33
CA THR A 90 -0.26 -19.52 3.83
C THR A 90 0.06 -19.55 5.32
N GLY A 91 0.14 -18.39 5.96
CA GLY A 91 0.61 -18.23 7.34
C GLY A 91 2.15 -18.29 7.49
N LEU A 92 2.91 -18.46 6.40
CA LEU A 92 4.36 -18.61 6.42
C LEU A 92 5.02 -17.61 5.46
N VAL A 93 6.22 -17.13 5.79
CA VAL A 93 7.04 -16.30 4.90
C VAL A 93 7.71 -17.12 3.80
N MET A 94 8.16 -16.48 2.72
CA MET A 94 8.98 -17.08 1.66
C MET A 94 8.32 -18.26 0.93
N GLN A 95 7.01 -18.17 0.70
CA GLN A 95 6.24 -19.21 0.00
C GLN A 95 5.99 -18.85 -1.48
N GLU A 96 5.23 -19.70 -2.19
CA GLU A 96 4.89 -19.56 -3.61
C GLU A 96 4.51 -18.14 -4.05
N PRO A 97 3.70 -17.35 -3.32
CA PRO A 97 3.39 -15.97 -3.72
C PRO A 97 4.62 -15.10 -3.99
N ARG A 98 5.69 -15.27 -3.18
CA ARG A 98 6.97 -14.57 -3.39
C ARG A 98 7.62 -14.95 -4.74
N ASP A 99 7.64 -16.24 -5.06
CA ASP A 99 8.29 -16.74 -6.27
C ASP A 99 7.51 -16.31 -7.53
N GLU A 100 6.18 -16.27 -7.45
CA GLU A 100 5.32 -15.72 -8.49
C GLU A 100 5.60 -14.23 -8.74
N VAL A 101 5.73 -13.42 -7.69
CA VAL A 101 6.07 -12.01 -7.81
C VAL A 101 7.43 -11.82 -8.46
N LEU A 102 8.44 -12.60 -8.06
CA LEU A 102 9.78 -12.56 -8.68
C LEU A 102 9.71 -12.89 -10.17
N GLN A 103 8.90 -13.88 -10.55
CA GLN A 103 8.72 -14.22 -11.98
C GLN A 103 8.09 -13.06 -12.74
N VAL A 104 6.99 -12.49 -12.22
CA VAL A 104 6.33 -11.33 -12.84
C VAL A 104 7.30 -10.15 -12.97
N MET A 105 8.06 -9.81 -11.93
CA MET A 105 9.07 -8.75 -12.02
C MET A 105 10.12 -9.04 -13.10
N SER A 106 10.60 -10.28 -13.18
CA SER A 106 11.56 -10.71 -14.18
C SER A 106 11.03 -10.58 -15.61
N ASP A 107 9.75 -10.88 -15.84
CA ASP A 107 9.10 -10.74 -17.16
C ASP A 107 9.08 -9.28 -17.64
N PHE A 108 9.15 -8.32 -16.73
CA PHE A 108 9.31 -6.88 -17.01
C PHE A 108 10.76 -6.38 -16.96
N GLY A 109 11.73 -7.30 -16.84
CA GLY A 109 13.16 -6.95 -16.74
C GLY A 109 13.52 -6.23 -15.44
N LEU A 110 12.76 -6.45 -14.38
CA LEU A 110 12.94 -5.83 -13.06
C LEU A 110 13.30 -6.89 -12.01
N ALA A 111 13.95 -6.45 -10.95
CA ALA A 111 14.21 -7.24 -9.76
C ALA A 111 14.05 -6.34 -8.51
N PRO A 112 13.71 -6.92 -7.35
CA PRO A 112 13.77 -6.18 -6.10
C PRO A 112 15.18 -5.62 -5.86
N GLU A 113 15.25 -4.42 -5.31
CA GLU A 113 16.54 -3.83 -4.95
C GLU A 113 17.17 -4.61 -3.79
N ALA A 114 18.38 -5.14 -4.01
CA ALA A 114 19.08 -5.97 -3.01
C ALA A 114 19.32 -5.25 -1.67
N ALA A 115 19.41 -3.93 -1.70
CA ALA A 115 19.62 -3.12 -0.49
C ALA A 115 18.37 -3.04 0.42
N LEU A 116 17.17 -3.36 -0.08
CA LEU A 116 15.95 -3.33 0.73
C LEU A 116 15.89 -4.46 1.76
N HIS A 117 16.59 -5.57 1.53
CA HIS A 117 16.57 -6.78 2.38
C HIS A 117 15.18 -7.36 2.64
N GLU A 118 14.15 -6.91 1.90
CA GLU A 118 12.77 -7.36 2.03
C GLU A 118 12.43 -8.38 0.93
N PRO A 119 11.65 -9.42 1.24
CA PRO A 119 11.13 -10.36 0.25
C PRO A 119 10.29 -9.65 -0.82
N ALA A 120 10.27 -10.21 -2.05
CA ALA A 120 9.54 -9.62 -3.16
C ALA A 120 8.03 -9.45 -2.92
N ASP A 121 7.45 -10.29 -2.08
CA ASP A 121 6.04 -10.28 -1.68
C ASP A 121 5.73 -9.40 -0.46
N HIS A 122 6.70 -8.60 0.01
CA HIS A 122 6.44 -7.56 1.00
C HIS A 122 5.57 -6.46 0.38
N LEU A 123 4.51 -6.02 1.09
CA LEU A 123 3.53 -5.07 0.56
C LEU A 123 4.18 -3.79 -0.01
N GLY A 124 5.19 -3.25 0.65
CA GLY A 124 5.92 -2.09 0.14
C GLY A 124 6.60 -2.38 -1.21
N VAL A 125 7.21 -3.56 -1.39
CA VAL A 125 7.83 -3.96 -2.66
C VAL A 125 6.79 -4.14 -3.76
N LEU A 126 5.65 -4.78 -3.44
CA LEU A 126 4.53 -4.94 -4.36
C LEU A 126 3.99 -3.58 -4.84
N LEU A 127 3.83 -2.62 -3.94
CA LEU A 127 3.34 -1.28 -4.26
C LEU A 127 4.34 -0.50 -5.14
N ALA A 128 5.65 -0.61 -4.89
CA ALA A 128 6.67 0.01 -5.74
C ALA A 128 6.63 -0.55 -7.17
N PHE A 129 6.49 -1.87 -7.31
CA PHE A 129 6.38 -2.50 -8.61
C PHE A 129 5.07 -2.13 -9.33
N TRP A 130 3.94 -2.16 -8.62
CA TRP A 130 2.65 -1.74 -9.17
C TRP A 130 2.66 -0.29 -9.67
N ALA A 131 3.26 0.62 -8.91
CA ALA A 131 3.43 2.02 -9.33
C ALA A 131 4.24 2.13 -10.63
N ARG A 132 5.25 1.29 -10.84
CA ARG A 132 6.01 1.24 -12.10
C ARG A 132 5.16 0.78 -13.27
N LEU A 133 4.32 -0.24 -13.07
CA LEU A 133 3.39 -0.69 -14.12
C LEU A 133 2.40 0.41 -14.49
N LEU A 134 1.84 1.13 -13.49
CA LEU A 134 0.92 2.25 -13.70
C LEU A 134 1.57 3.44 -14.44
N ALA A 135 2.86 3.68 -14.22
CA ALA A 135 3.58 4.78 -14.85
C ALA A 135 4.10 4.44 -16.27
N ALA A 136 4.18 3.17 -16.62
CA ALA A 136 4.76 2.72 -17.89
C ALA A 136 3.71 2.66 -18.99
N PRO A 137 3.93 3.32 -20.15
CA PRO A 137 3.00 3.24 -21.27
C PRO A 137 2.78 1.80 -21.75
N GLY A 138 1.53 1.41 -21.98
CA GLY A 138 1.17 0.09 -22.48
C GLY A 138 1.09 -1.02 -21.45
N HIS A 139 1.28 -0.73 -20.15
CA HIS A 139 1.24 -1.74 -19.09
C HIS A 139 -0.06 -1.70 -18.24
N ALA A 140 -1.10 -1.01 -18.71
CA ALA A 140 -2.35 -0.87 -17.96
C ALA A 140 -2.98 -2.23 -17.58
N ASP A 141 -3.08 -3.16 -18.54
CA ASP A 141 -3.64 -4.50 -18.28
C ASP A 141 -2.79 -5.30 -17.29
N ALA A 142 -1.46 -5.17 -17.38
CA ALA A 142 -0.54 -5.79 -16.42
C ALA A 142 -0.70 -5.20 -15.02
N ALA A 143 -0.91 -3.88 -14.91
CA ALA A 143 -1.17 -3.22 -13.62
C ALA A 143 -2.47 -3.70 -12.99
N VAL A 144 -3.53 -3.93 -13.78
CA VAL A 144 -4.81 -4.49 -13.33
C VAL A 144 -4.61 -5.92 -12.83
N SER A 145 -4.07 -6.80 -13.68
CA SER A 145 -3.85 -8.20 -13.33
C SER A 145 -2.96 -8.36 -12.10
N PHE A 146 -1.93 -7.49 -11.97
CA PHE A 146 -1.06 -7.48 -10.80
C PHE A 146 -1.81 -7.07 -9.54
N ALA A 147 -2.62 -6.00 -9.59
CA ALA A 147 -3.40 -5.56 -8.44
C ALA A 147 -4.42 -6.61 -7.99
N GLU A 148 -5.14 -7.23 -8.94
CA GLU A 148 -6.10 -8.30 -8.65
C GLU A 148 -5.44 -9.49 -7.95
N LYS A 149 -4.27 -9.92 -8.43
CA LYS A 149 -3.59 -11.11 -7.90
C LYS A 149 -2.77 -10.82 -6.65
N HIS A 150 -2.04 -9.71 -6.61
CA HIS A 150 -0.99 -9.47 -5.61
C HIS A 150 -1.31 -8.37 -4.58
N LEU A 151 -2.43 -7.63 -4.74
CA LEU A 151 -2.86 -6.61 -3.77
C LEU A 151 -4.24 -6.88 -3.15
N SER A 152 -4.98 -7.88 -3.64
CA SER A 152 -6.32 -8.24 -3.12
C SER A 152 -6.35 -8.72 -1.66
N TRP A 153 -5.20 -9.06 -1.10
CA TRP A 153 -5.06 -9.49 0.28
C TRP A 153 -4.84 -8.33 1.29
N VAL A 154 -4.69 -7.09 0.82
CA VAL A 154 -4.47 -5.92 1.70
C VAL A 154 -5.54 -5.76 2.78
N PRO A 155 -6.83 -6.07 2.56
CA PRO A 155 -7.84 -6.11 3.63
C PRO A 155 -7.48 -7.01 4.81
N TRP A 156 -6.70 -8.07 4.59
CA TRP A 156 -6.18 -8.93 5.66
C TRP A 156 -5.23 -8.15 6.59
N VAL A 157 -4.35 -7.28 6.05
CA VAL A 157 -3.45 -6.45 6.87
C VAL A 157 -4.25 -5.56 7.82
N ARG A 158 -5.33 -4.93 7.31
CA ARG A 158 -6.21 -4.11 8.12
C ARG A 158 -6.90 -4.93 9.22
N ALA A 159 -7.44 -6.10 8.87
CA ALA A 159 -8.10 -6.98 9.83
C ALA A 159 -7.15 -7.47 10.95
N GLU A 160 -5.90 -7.79 10.60
CA GLU A 160 -4.88 -8.17 11.57
C GLU A 160 -4.48 -7.01 12.49
N LEU A 161 -4.36 -5.79 11.95
CA LEU A 161 -4.12 -4.59 12.77
C LEU A 161 -5.29 -4.34 13.73
N GLU A 162 -6.52 -4.43 13.25
CA GLU A 162 -7.73 -4.25 14.07
C GLU A 162 -7.80 -5.26 15.21
N ALA A 163 -7.46 -6.53 14.92
CA ALA A 163 -7.48 -7.60 15.91
C ALA A 163 -6.36 -7.49 16.95
N LYS A 164 -5.15 -7.09 16.52
CA LYS A 164 -3.95 -7.11 17.36
C LYS A 164 -3.62 -5.76 17.99
N GLN A 165 -3.99 -4.67 17.35
CA GLN A 165 -3.62 -3.29 17.73
C GLN A 165 -4.77 -2.31 17.49
N PRO A 166 -5.94 -2.50 18.10
CA PRO A 166 -7.13 -1.67 17.87
C PRO A 166 -6.94 -0.19 18.21
N ASP A 167 -5.92 0.13 19.02
CA ASP A 167 -5.53 1.47 19.43
C ASP A 167 -4.42 2.11 18.56
N ASN A 168 -4.00 1.44 17.48
CA ASN A 168 -3.01 1.98 16.54
C ASN A 168 -3.68 2.75 15.38
N ASP A 169 -4.29 3.90 15.72
CA ASP A 169 -5.06 4.70 14.77
C ASP A 169 -4.25 5.15 13.56
N VAL A 170 -2.95 5.40 13.71
CA VAL A 170 -2.06 5.84 12.60
C VAL A 170 -1.94 4.73 11.56
N ALA A 171 -1.51 3.52 11.97
CA ALA A 171 -1.34 2.41 11.04
C ALA A 171 -2.67 1.98 10.43
N MET A 172 -3.73 1.87 11.25
CA MET A 172 -5.07 1.50 10.83
C MET A 172 -5.61 2.44 9.75
N THR A 173 -5.51 3.73 9.98
CA THR A 173 -6.04 4.76 9.06
C THR A 173 -5.28 4.79 7.73
N LEU A 174 -3.94 4.64 7.76
CA LEU A 174 -3.14 4.59 6.53
C LEU A 174 -3.38 3.32 5.72
N VAL A 175 -3.51 2.16 6.36
CA VAL A 175 -3.86 0.91 5.66
C VAL A 175 -5.28 0.98 5.09
N THR A 176 -6.23 1.57 5.80
CA THR A 176 -7.60 1.79 5.29
C THR A 176 -7.62 2.71 4.06
N LEU A 177 -6.79 3.76 4.05
CA LEU A 177 -6.66 4.64 2.88
C LEU A 177 -6.04 3.88 1.70
N LEU A 178 -4.98 3.09 1.93
CA LEU A 178 -4.37 2.24 0.90
C LEU A 178 -5.38 1.27 0.29
N GLU A 179 -6.13 0.53 1.12
CA GLU A 179 -7.20 -0.37 0.68
C GLU A 179 -8.21 0.38 -0.20
N THR A 180 -8.63 1.59 0.22
CA THR A 180 -9.59 2.41 -0.53
C THR A 180 -9.04 2.84 -1.91
N VAL A 181 -7.75 3.15 -2.01
CA VAL A 181 -7.09 3.50 -3.29
C VAL A 181 -7.03 2.30 -4.23
N ILE A 182 -6.65 1.12 -3.71
CA ILE A 182 -6.62 -0.13 -4.51
C ILE A 182 -8.02 -0.48 -5.00
N ASP A 183 -9.02 -0.42 -4.15
CA ASP A 183 -10.41 -0.68 -4.48
C ASP A 183 -10.98 0.28 -5.54
N ASP A 184 -10.64 1.58 -5.47
CA ASP A 184 -11.05 2.55 -6.48
C ASP A 184 -10.45 2.21 -7.84
N PHE A 185 -9.17 1.86 -7.87
CA PHE A 185 -8.47 1.43 -9.09
C PHE A 185 -9.10 0.18 -9.69
N LEU A 186 -9.32 -0.87 -8.91
CA LEU A 186 -9.90 -2.12 -9.40
C LEU A 186 -11.34 -1.90 -9.91
N ARG A 187 -12.17 -1.13 -9.20
CA ARG A 187 -13.53 -0.80 -9.64
C ARG A 187 -13.57 -0.03 -10.97
N LYS A 188 -12.59 0.85 -11.19
CA LYS A 188 -12.45 1.57 -12.46
C LYS A 188 -12.26 0.61 -13.64
N HIS A 189 -11.44 -0.42 -13.46
CA HIS A 189 -11.05 -1.31 -14.56
C HIS A 189 -12.00 -2.50 -14.76
N VAL A 190 -12.63 -3.03 -13.71
CA VAL A 190 -13.62 -4.12 -13.81
C VAL A 190 -14.88 -3.69 -14.58
N ARG A 191 -15.29 -2.42 -14.51
CA ARG A 191 -16.47 -1.90 -15.26
C ARG A 191 -16.26 -1.80 -16.77
N VAL A 192 -15.04 -1.87 -17.25
CA VAL A 192 -14.72 -1.74 -18.70
C VAL A 192 -14.84 -3.09 -19.42
N THR A 193 -14.86 -4.21 -18.69
CA THR A 193 -14.91 -5.57 -19.26
C THR A 193 -16.31 -6.22 -19.26
N ALA A 194 -17.34 -5.53 -18.83
CA ALA A 194 -18.75 -5.96 -18.83
C ALA A 194 -19.58 -5.19 -19.87
#